data_28a88638f7dd1ca1d050202d594363e0
#
_entry.id   28a88638f7dd1ca1d050202d594363e0
#
_cell.length_a   1.000
_cell.length_b   1.000
_cell.length_c   1.000
_cell.angle_alpha   90.00
_cell.angle_beta   90.00
_cell.angle_gamma   90.00
#
_symmetry.space_group_name_H-M   'P 1'
#
loop_
_entity.id
_entity.type
_entity.pdbx_description
1 polymer ?
#
loop_
_entity_poly.entity_id
_entity_poly.type
_entity_poly.pdbx_seq_one_letter_code
_entity_poly.pdbx_strand_id
1 'polypeptide(L)'
;MLKYFLEIKNRLILLLITWISTILISYFYKETLLFIIIQPNLFININEHLDFFYFIFTDVTEVLSVYLKLVMFLSFQTLYIYITYHLFVFLSSAFFYLEYLYFKFSIKVLFFFWLASAVLATYFLIPLTWNFFLNFQNLILYLFFYFLFDAKLKLY
;
A
#
# COMPACT_ATOMS: atom_id res chain seq x y z
N MET A 1 -37.37 14.57 -2.69
CA MET A 1 -36.58 13.36 -3.01
C MET A 1 -35.62 13.55 -4.19
N LEU A 2 -36.08 14.11 -5.33
CA LEU A 2 -35.22 14.32 -6.52
C LEU A 2 -33.94 15.14 -6.27
N LYS A 3 -33.99 16.19 -5.43
CA LYS A 3 -32.81 17.02 -5.12
C LYS A 3 -31.68 16.20 -4.43
N TYR A 4 -32.01 15.36 -3.46
CA TYR A 4 -31.04 14.50 -2.78
C TYR A 4 -30.42 13.45 -3.72
N PHE A 5 -31.23 12.91 -4.61
CA PHE A 5 -30.74 11.94 -5.61
C PHE A 5 -29.77 12.60 -6.59
N LEU A 6 -30.06 13.81 -7.05
CA LEU A 6 -29.15 14.58 -7.92
C LEU A 6 -27.85 14.95 -7.19
N GLU A 7 -27.93 15.30 -5.93
CA GLU A 7 -26.75 15.59 -5.13
C GLU A 7 -25.84 14.36 -4.97
N ILE A 8 -26.40 13.20 -4.63
CA ILE A 8 -25.64 11.94 -4.53
C ILE A 8 -25.00 11.59 -5.87
N LYS A 9 -25.75 11.69 -6.97
CA LYS A 9 -25.23 11.45 -8.31
C LYS A 9 -24.02 12.33 -8.63
N ASN A 10 -24.12 13.64 -8.38
CA ASN A 10 -23.03 14.57 -8.65
C ASN A 10 -21.80 14.28 -7.79
N ARG A 11 -21.97 13.91 -6.51
CA ARG A 11 -20.86 13.51 -5.63
C ARG A 11 -20.20 12.21 -6.10
N LEU A 12 -20.97 11.22 -6.57
CA LEU A 12 -20.42 9.99 -7.15
C LEU A 12 -19.59 10.27 -8.42
N ILE A 13 -20.07 11.15 -9.29
CA ILE A 13 -19.33 11.54 -10.49
C ILE A 13 -18.01 12.21 -10.11
N LEU A 14 -18.01 13.11 -9.12
CA LEU A 14 -16.78 13.74 -8.63
C LEU A 14 -15.80 12.70 -8.06
N LEU A 15 -16.29 11.72 -7.29
CA LEU A 15 -15.45 10.62 -6.78
C LEU A 15 -14.84 9.78 -7.91
N LEU A 16 -15.58 9.49 -8.96
CA LEU A 16 -15.05 8.76 -10.13
C LEU A 16 -13.97 9.57 -10.85
N ILE A 17 -14.20 10.86 -11.07
CA ILE A 17 -13.21 11.74 -11.73
C ILE A 17 -11.93 11.82 -10.90
N THR A 18 -12.03 12.01 -9.58
CA THR A 18 -10.86 12.06 -8.70
C THR A 18 -10.12 10.73 -8.67
N TRP A 19 -10.83 9.60 -8.68
CA TRP A 19 -10.21 8.29 -8.71
C TRP A 19 -9.43 8.04 -10.00
N ILE A 20 -10.02 8.33 -11.15
CA ILE A 20 -9.35 8.20 -12.46
C ILE A 20 -8.12 9.12 -12.52
N SER A 21 -8.23 10.36 -12.06
CA SER A 21 -7.10 11.29 -12.04
C SER A 21 -5.96 10.81 -11.15
N THR A 22 -6.27 10.23 -9.97
CA THR A 22 -5.25 9.67 -9.07
C THR A 22 -4.56 8.45 -9.65
N ILE A 23 -5.27 7.57 -10.37
CA ILE A 23 -4.68 6.44 -11.09
C ILE A 23 -3.68 6.94 -12.14
N LEU A 24 -4.07 7.92 -12.95
CA LEU A 24 -3.19 8.48 -13.99
C LEU A 24 -1.93 9.10 -13.38
N ILE A 25 -2.06 9.94 -12.37
CA ILE A 25 -0.93 10.57 -11.70
C ILE A 25 0.00 9.50 -11.08
N SER A 26 -0.56 8.52 -10.35
CA SER A 26 0.23 7.45 -9.74
C SER A 26 0.96 6.60 -10.79
N TYR A 27 0.39 6.40 -11.96
CA TYR A 27 1.03 5.66 -13.04
C TYR A 27 2.25 6.42 -13.60
N PHE A 28 2.18 7.74 -13.74
CA PHE A 28 3.33 8.55 -14.17
C PHE A 28 4.48 8.50 -13.18
N TYR A 29 4.20 8.42 -11.88
CA TYR A 29 5.21 8.40 -10.80
C TYR A 29 5.49 7.00 -10.24
N LYS A 30 5.18 5.93 -10.98
CA LYS A 30 5.27 4.53 -10.51
C LYS A 30 6.64 4.14 -9.94
N GLU A 31 7.73 4.59 -10.57
CA GLU A 31 9.11 4.28 -10.15
C GLU A 31 9.48 4.98 -8.84
N THR A 32 9.15 6.27 -8.73
CA THR A 32 9.35 7.05 -7.50
C THR A 32 8.55 6.49 -6.34
N LEU A 33 7.32 6.06 -6.59
CA LEU A 33 6.46 5.45 -5.59
C LEU A 33 7.00 4.11 -5.09
N LEU A 34 7.51 3.28 -5.99
CA LEU A 34 8.18 2.03 -5.64
C LEU A 34 9.41 2.30 -4.77
N PHE A 35 10.23 3.28 -5.15
CA PHE A 35 11.42 3.66 -4.38
C PHE A 35 11.06 4.12 -2.95
N ILE A 36 10.03 4.94 -2.78
CA ILE A 36 9.58 5.43 -1.48
C ILE A 36 9.13 4.27 -0.56
N ILE A 37 8.47 3.25 -1.11
CA ILE A 37 8.01 2.09 -0.32
C ILE A 37 9.18 1.20 0.10
N ILE A 38 10.23 1.09 -0.73
CA ILE A 38 11.40 0.24 -0.44
C ILE A 38 12.40 0.95 0.46
N GLN A 39 12.44 2.28 0.43
CA GLN A 39 13.41 3.09 1.17
C GLN A 39 13.57 2.69 2.65
N PRO A 40 12.51 2.45 3.46
CA PRO A 40 12.68 2.04 4.87
C PRO A 40 13.46 0.74 5.02
N ASN A 41 13.32 -0.20 4.08
CA ASN A 41 14.01 -1.49 4.12
C ASN A 41 15.52 -1.35 3.83
N LEU A 42 15.88 -0.41 2.95
CA LEU A 42 17.28 -0.13 2.64
C LEU A 42 18.01 0.43 3.85
N PHE A 43 17.37 1.31 4.64
CA PHE A 43 17.99 1.90 5.84
C PHE A 43 18.26 0.89 6.96
N ILE A 44 17.44 -0.14 7.10
CA ILE A 44 17.61 -1.17 8.16
C ILE A 44 18.79 -2.08 7.84
N ASN A 45 19.05 -2.37 6.57
CA ASN A 45 20.07 -3.33 6.14
C ASN A 45 21.44 -2.70 5.83
N ILE A 46 21.58 -1.37 5.83
CA ILE A 46 22.85 -0.66 5.55
C ILE A 46 23.94 -1.02 6.58
N ASN A 47 23.59 -1.49 7.78
CA ASN A 47 24.56 -1.84 8.82
C ASN A 47 25.22 -3.22 8.65
N GLU A 48 24.76 -4.08 7.75
CA GLU A 48 25.28 -5.45 7.69
C GLU A 48 26.15 -5.77 6.47
N HIS A 49 26.00 -5.19 5.33
CA HIS A 49 26.92 -5.24 4.16
C HIS A 49 26.39 -4.34 3.05
N LEU A 50 27.30 -3.61 2.39
CA LEU A 50 27.06 -2.75 1.23
C LEU A 50 26.78 -3.57 -0.06
N ASP A 51 25.97 -4.61 0.03
CA ASP A 51 25.56 -5.34 -1.15
C ASP A 51 24.45 -4.55 -1.85
N PHE A 52 24.72 -4.15 -3.10
CA PHE A 52 23.76 -3.49 -3.95
C PHE A 52 22.56 -4.41 -4.17
N PHE A 53 21.43 -4.10 -3.54
CA PHE A 53 20.19 -4.80 -3.80
C PHE A 53 19.66 -4.42 -5.18
N TYR A 54 19.60 -5.36 -6.09
CA TYR A 54 18.93 -5.22 -7.36
C TYR A 54 17.82 -6.24 -7.47
N PHE A 55 16.71 -5.78 -8.03
CA PHE A 55 15.57 -6.66 -8.29
C PHE A 55 15.83 -7.42 -9.59
N ILE A 56 15.79 -8.75 -9.51
CA ILE A 56 15.85 -9.62 -10.68
C ILE A 56 14.42 -9.99 -11.03
N PHE A 57 14.03 -9.66 -12.25
CA PHE A 57 12.72 -10.02 -12.79
C PHE A 57 12.92 -11.15 -13.80
N THR A 58 12.11 -12.19 -13.70
CA THR A 58 12.15 -13.31 -14.65
C THR A 58 11.34 -12.98 -15.90
N ASP A 59 10.23 -12.27 -15.73
CA ASP A 59 9.32 -11.89 -16.81
C ASP A 59 8.96 -10.40 -16.78
N VAL A 60 8.75 -9.81 -17.95
CA VAL A 60 8.27 -8.42 -18.10
C VAL A 60 6.87 -8.23 -17.49
N THR A 61 6.06 -9.27 -17.52
CA THR A 61 4.70 -9.29 -16.95
C THR A 61 4.70 -9.12 -15.42
N GLU A 62 5.73 -9.61 -14.73
CA GLU A 62 5.89 -9.45 -13.29
C GLU A 62 6.08 -7.98 -12.92
N VAL A 63 6.98 -7.28 -13.62
CA VAL A 63 7.22 -5.85 -13.41
C VAL A 63 5.96 -5.03 -13.60
N LEU A 64 5.24 -5.29 -14.69
CA LEU A 64 3.99 -4.60 -15.00
C LEU A 64 2.94 -4.85 -13.91
N SER A 65 2.80 -6.09 -13.45
CA SER A 65 1.84 -6.47 -12.41
C SER A 65 2.12 -5.78 -11.08
N VAL A 66 3.40 -5.65 -10.70
CA VAL A 66 3.82 -4.94 -9.47
C VAL A 66 3.47 -3.46 -9.56
N TYR A 67 3.79 -2.79 -10.68
CA TYR A 67 3.44 -1.39 -10.87
C TYR A 67 1.93 -1.15 -10.86
N LEU A 68 1.14 -2.00 -11.51
CA LEU A 68 -0.32 -1.87 -11.50
C LEU A 68 -0.90 -2.04 -10.09
N LYS A 69 -0.44 -3.04 -9.33
CA LYS A 69 -0.87 -3.25 -7.94
C LYS A 69 -0.52 -2.04 -7.06
N LEU A 70 0.67 -1.48 -7.23
CA LEU A 70 1.13 -0.32 -6.47
C LEU A 70 0.29 0.93 -6.79
N VAL A 71 0.05 1.20 -8.07
CA VAL A 71 -0.79 2.31 -8.53
C VAL A 71 -2.22 2.18 -8.01
N MET A 72 -2.81 0.98 -8.08
CA MET A 72 -4.14 0.72 -7.55
C MET A 72 -4.20 0.89 -6.04
N PHE A 73 -3.23 0.38 -5.30
CA PHE A 73 -3.16 0.54 -3.85
C PHE A 73 -3.17 2.01 -3.43
N LEU A 74 -2.34 2.85 -4.05
CA LEU A 74 -2.28 4.28 -3.74
C LEU A 74 -3.55 5.02 -4.14
N SER A 75 -4.12 4.68 -5.29
CA SER A 75 -5.39 5.28 -5.73
C SER A 75 -6.55 4.94 -4.79
N PHE A 76 -6.60 3.74 -4.23
CA PHE A 76 -7.60 3.38 -3.21
C PHE A 76 -7.38 4.12 -1.89
N GLN A 77 -6.13 4.35 -1.48
CA GLN A 77 -5.83 5.14 -0.27
C GLN A 77 -6.32 6.60 -0.39
N THR A 78 -6.09 7.22 -1.54
CA THR A 78 -6.58 8.57 -1.79
C THR A 78 -8.10 8.62 -1.92
N LEU A 79 -8.71 7.66 -2.62
CA LEU A 79 -10.14 7.53 -2.77
C LEU A 79 -10.84 7.42 -1.40
N TYR A 80 -10.29 6.68 -0.44
CA TYR A 80 -10.84 6.54 0.90
C TYR A 80 -10.98 7.89 1.60
N ILE A 81 -9.99 8.78 1.48
CA ILE A 81 -10.04 10.13 2.04
C ILE A 81 -11.18 10.95 1.41
N TYR A 82 -11.31 10.89 0.09
CA TYR A 82 -12.36 11.60 -0.63
C TYR A 82 -13.76 11.08 -0.29
N ILE A 83 -13.94 9.78 -0.20
CA ILE A 83 -15.22 9.16 0.19
C ILE A 83 -15.62 9.64 1.59
N THR A 84 -14.73 9.55 2.56
CA THR A 84 -15.01 9.98 3.95
C THR A 84 -15.35 11.45 4.02
N TYR A 85 -14.68 12.31 3.26
CA TYR A 85 -15.00 13.73 3.18
C TYR A 85 -16.40 13.98 2.58
N HIS A 86 -16.73 13.38 1.45
CA HIS A 86 -18.02 13.56 0.80
C HIS A 86 -19.18 12.99 1.62
N LEU A 87 -18.97 11.85 2.31
CA LEU A 87 -19.94 11.31 3.25
C LEU A 87 -20.15 12.26 4.44
N PHE A 88 -19.07 12.80 4.98
CA PHE A 88 -19.16 13.76 6.08
C PHE A 88 -20.00 15.00 5.70
N VAL A 89 -19.70 15.60 4.55
CA VAL A 89 -20.41 16.79 4.08
C VAL A 89 -21.89 16.48 3.82
N PHE A 90 -22.20 15.30 3.27
CA PHE A 90 -23.57 14.90 2.99
C PHE A 90 -24.36 14.64 4.27
N LEU A 91 -23.81 13.89 5.24
CA LEU A 91 -24.48 13.53 6.48
C LEU A 91 -24.56 14.71 7.46
N SER A 92 -23.59 15.62 7.43
CA SER A 92 -23.56 16.79 8.33
C SER A 92 -24.78 17.68 8.22
N SER A 93 -25.42 17.72 7.04
CA SER A 93 -26.64 18.48 6.82
C SER A 93 -27.90 17.88 7.45
N ALA A 94 -27.86 16.57 7.80
CA ALA A 94 -28.99 15.83 8.35
C ALA A 94 -28.96 15.72 9.89
N PHE A 95 -27.82 15.99 10.53
CA PHE A 95 -27.66 15.81 11.97
C PHE A 95 -28.07 17.02 12.81
N PHE A 96 -28.61 16.76 14.00
CA PHE A 96 -28.74 17.77 15.04
C PHE A 96 -27.37 18.15 15.60
N TYR A 97 -27.28 19.34 16.23
CA TYR A 97 -26.02 19.91 16.69
C TYR A 97 -25.16 18.96 17.56
N LEU A 98 -25.77 18.27 18.52
CA LEU A 98 -25.05 17.30 19.36
C LEU A 98 -24.56 16.08 18.58
N GLU A 99 -25.40 15.53 17.71
CA GLU A 99 -25.03 14.40 16.83
C GLU A 99 -23.90 14.77 15.88
N TYR A 100 -23.93 15.97 15.33
CA TYR A 100 -22.88 16.51 14.49
C TYR A 100 -21.53 16.57 15.22
N LEU A 101 -21.50 16.97 16.50
CA LEU A 101 -20.27 17.00 17.29
C LEU A 101 -19.67 15.60 17.49
N TYR A 102 -20.49 14.61 17.85
CA TYR A 102 -20.05 13.22 17.98
C TYR A 102 -19.58 12.65 16.66
N PHE A 103 -20.28 12.90 15.58
CA PHE A 103 -19.91 12.44 14.25
C PHE A 103 -18.60 13.06 13.77
N LYS A 104 -18.41 14.36 13.97
CA LYS A 104 -17.14 15.03 13.68
C LYS A 104 -15.97 14.47 14.47
N PHE A 105 -16.17 14.13 15.73
CA PHE A 105 -15.16 13.48 16.56
C PHE A 105 -14.83 12.07 16.04
N SER A 106 -15.84 11.27 15.73
CA SER A 106 -15.68 9.93 15.18
C SER A 106 -14.85 9.92 13.89
N ILE A 107 -15.10 10.85 12.97
CA ILE A 107 -14.32 10.96 11.73
C ILE A 107 -12.87 11.34 11.99
N LYS A 108 -12.60 12.24 12.96
CA LYS A 108 -11.23 12.58 13.33
C LYS A 108 -10.47 11.35 13.86
N VAL A 109 -11.12 10.57 14.72
CA VAL A 109 -10.56 9.34 15.28
C VAL A 109 -10.28 8.31 14.16
N LEU A 110 -11.24 8.13 13.24
CA LEU A 110 -11.09 7.22 12.11
C LEU A 110 -9.93 7.64 11.20
N PHE A 111 -9.78 8.93 10.92
CA PHE A 111 -8.67 9.47 10.13
C PHE A 111 -7.32 9.28 10.83
N PHE A 112 -7.28 9.47 12.15
CA PHE A 112 -6.07 9.21 12.95
C PHE A 112 -5.63 7.74 12.89
N PHE A 113 -6.57 6.80 13.09
CA PHE A 113 -6.26 5.37 12.98
C PHE A 113 -5.85 4.97 11.57
N TRP A 114 -6.45 5.57 10.55
CA TRP A 114 -6.04 5.34 9.17
C TRP A 114 -4.59 5.78 8.92
N LEU A 115 -4.18 6.97 9.38
CA LEU A 115 -2.79 7.43 9.29
C LEU A 115 -1.84 6.53 10.09
N ALA A 116 -2.21 6.19 11.32
CA ALA A 116 -1.41 5.30 12.16
C ALA A 116 -1.21 3.92 11.49
N SER A 117 -2.25 3.35 10.89
CA SER A 117 -2.15 2.08 10.17
C SER A 117 -1.25 2.16 8.93
N ALA A 118 -1.30 3.27 8.18
CA ALA A 118 -0.42 3.48 7.04
C ALA A 118 1.06 3.55 7.45
N VAL A 119 1.36 4.29 8.51
CA VAL A 119 2.72 4.38 9.07
C VAL A 119 3.19 3.01 9.58
N LEU A 120 2.35 2.29 10.32
CA LEU A 120 2.69 0.98 10.86
C LEU A 120 2.92 -0.04 9.72
N ALA A 121 2.13 0.01 8.66
CA ALA A 121 2.32 -0.84 7.49
C ALA A 121 3.66 -0.58 6.80
N THR A 122 4.01 0.69 6.55
CA THR A 122 5.23 1.04 5.81
C THR A 122 6.51 0.82 6.60
N TYR A 123 6.52 1.16 7.90
CA TYR A 123 7.74 1.10 8.72
C TYR A 123 7.89 -0.21 9.49
N PHE A 124 6.85 -1.00 9.66
CA PHE A 124 6.88 -2.22 10.45
C PHE A 124 6.57 -3.47 9.62
N LEU A 125 5.42 -3.52 8.96
CA LEU A 125 4.99 -4.72 8.24
C LEU A 125 5.86 -4.99 7.00
N ILE A 126 6.18 -3.98 6.20
CA ILE A 126 6.97 -4.17 4.99
C ILE A 126 8.39 -4.65 5.33
N PRO A 127 9.16 -4.04 6.25
CA PRO A 127 10.48 -4.55 6.63
C PRO A 127 10.44 -5.95 7.26
N LEU A 128 9.45 -6.23 8.09
CA LEU A 128 9.31 -7.53 8.73
C LEU A 128 9.04 -8.65 7.70
N THR A 129 8.15 -8.42 6.74
CA THR A 129 7.89 -9.36 5.64
C THR A 129 9.11 -9.54 4.75
N TRP A 130 9.84 -8.45 4.48
CA TRP A 130 11.07 -8.49 3.69
C TRP A 130 12.12 -9.37 4.35
N ASN A 131 12.42 -9.15 5.63
CA ASN A 131 13.37 -9.96 6.39
C ASN A 131 12.94 -11.43 6.50
N PHE A 132 11.64 -11.69 6.63
CA PHE A 132 11.11 -13.05 6.60
C PHE A 132 11.45 -13.75 5.28
N PHE A 133 11.20 -13.13 4.13
CA PHE A 133 11.49 -13.71 2.83
C PHE A 133 12.98 -13.90 2.57
N LEU A 134 13.83 -12.96 2.99
CA LEU A 134 15.29 -13.11 2.88
C LEU A 134 15.80 -14.28 3.71
N ASN A 135 15.33 -14.44 4.94
CA ASN A 135 15.70 -15.58 5.79
C ASN A 135 15.22 -16.90 5.20
N PHE A 136 14.05 -16.92 4.60
CA PHE A 136 13.52 -18.11 3.93
C PHE A 136 14.35 -18.49 2.70
N GLN A 137 14.76 -17.52 1.91
CA GLN A 137 15.66 -17.73 0.75
C GLN A 137 17.00 -18.31 1.19
N ASN A 138 17.61 -17.79 2.25
CA ASN A 138 18.86 -18.30 2.79
C ASN A 138 18.71 -19.77 3.26
N LEU A 139 17.61 -20.08 3.95
CA LEU A 139 17.34 -21.43 4.43
C LEU A 139 17.18 -22.44 3.28
N ILE A 140 16.49 -22.08 2.21
CA ILE A 140 16.38 -22.92 1.00
C ILE A 140 17.75 -23.13 0.36
N LEU A 141 18.57 -22.09 0.30
CA LEU A 141 19.91 -22.14 -0.28
C LEU A 141 20.81 -23.09 0.53
N TYR A 142 20.78 -23.04 1.87
CA TYR A 142 21.48 -23.97 2.75
C TYR A 142 21.00 -25.41 2.57
N LEU A 143 19.70 -25.66 2.49
CA LEU A 143 19.14 -26.99 2.26
C LEU A 143 19.56 -27.55 0.89
N PHE A 144 19.56 -26.72 -0.14
CA PHE A 144 19.97 -27.10 -1.49
C PHE A 144 21.46 -27.48 -1.54
N PHE A 145 22.34 -26.70 -0.90
CA PHE A 145 23.78 -27.05 -0.79
C PHE A 145 24.00 -28.31 0.04
N TYR A 146 23.26 -28.49 1.13
CA TYR A 146 23.37 -29.72 1.94
C TYR A 146 22.95 -30.95 1.13
N PHE A 147 21.89 -30.86 0.37
CA PHE A 147 21.41 -31.96 -0.48
C PHE A 147 22.39 -32.31 -1.60
N LEU A 148 23.01 -31.30 -2.23
CA LEU A 148 24.04 -31.48 -3.25
C LEU A 148 25.32 -32.13 -2.66
N PHE A 149 25.66 -31.74 -1.44
CA PHE A 149 26.85 -32.32 -0.77
C PHE A 149 26.64 -33.80 -0.39
N ASP A 150 25.45 -34.11 0.14
CA ASP A 150 25.06 -35.47 0.52
C ASP A 150 24.92 -36.40 -0.72
N ALA A 151 24.41 -35.85 -1.82
CA ALA A 151 24.36 -36.55 -3.10
C ALA A 151 25.75 -36.83 -3.68
N LYS A 152 26.75 -35.95 -3.48
CA LYS A 152 28.15 -36.19 -3.88
C LYS A 152 28.84 -37.23 -3.02
N LEU A 153 28.56 -37.27 -1.71
CA LEU A 153 29.15 -38.28 -0.80
C LEU A 153 28.63 -39.71 -1.06
N LYS A 154 27.42 -39.84 -1.63
CA LYS A 154 26.86 -41.14 -2.00
C LYS A 154 27.35 -41.70 -3.36
N LEU A 155 28.07 -40.89 -4.13
CA LEU A 155 28.63 -41.27 -5.44
C LEU A 155 30.11 -41.69 -5.36
N TYR A 156 30.72 -41.65 -4.18
CA TYR A 156 32.04 -42.23 -3.84
C TYR A 156 31.85 -43.41 -2.88
#